data_b9017276252781f003547251a2a6f1b1
#
_entry.id   b9017276252781f003547251a2a6f1b1
#
_cell.length_a   1.000
_cell.length_b   1.000
_cell.length_c   1.000
_cell.angle_alpha   90.00
_cell.angle_beta   90.00
_cell.angle_gamma   90.00
#
_symmetry.space_group_name_H-M   'P 1'
#
loop_
_entity.id
_entity.type
_entity.pdbx_description
1 polymer ?
#
loop_
_entity_poly.entity_id
_entity_poly.type
_entity_poly.pdbx_seq_one_letter_code
_entity_poly.pdbx_strand_id
1 'polypeptide(L)'
;MARTILVAEDEPDDQFLVQRELKKLAFPVQVRFVNDGEQTIDYLSALARPDCQFPKPDLMFVDLKMPRLNGFELLEWMRKHGFCGRILTVVVSSSSLQQDIDKAYDLGANAYLVKPADPEDYVRVFRATGEFFLGCARQPSLLKGRGNGGQ
;
A
#
# COMPACT_ATOMS: atom_id res chain seq x y z
N MET A 1 -5.54 18.68 -4.57
CA MET A 1 -5.13 17.49 -5.27
C MET A 1 -5.51 16.25 -4.54
N ALA A 2 -5.97 15.25 -5.26
CA ALA A 2 -6.33 14.00 -4.64
C ALA A 2 -5.09 13.21 -4.26
N ARG A 3 -5.14 12.55 -3.10
CA ARG A 3 -4.13 11.57 -2.71
C ARG A 3 -4.42 10.25 -3.40
N THR A 4 -3.41 9.50 -3.69
CA THR A 4 -3.54 8.21 -4.38
C THR A 4 -3.28 7.07 -3.42
N ILE A 5 -4.22 6.13 -3.38
CA ILE A 5 -4.10 4.90 -2.60
C ILE A 5 -4.06 3.74 -3.57
N LEU A 6 -3.00 2.95 -3.52
CA LEU A 6 -2.85 1.75 -4.34
C LEU A 6 -3.17 0.54 -3.49
N VAL A 7 -4.09 -0.29 -3.96
CA VAL A 7 -4.54 -1.47 -3.21
C VAL A 7 -4.26 -2.72 -4.04
N ALA A 8 -3.44 -3.59 -3.51
CA ALA A 8 -3.16 -4.88 -4.13
C ALA A 8 -4.18 -5.90 -3.60
N GLU A 9 -5.23 -6.10 -4.35
CA GLU A 9 -6.35 -6.96 -3.99
C GLU A 9 -6.98 -7.53 -5.25
N ASP A 10 -7.10 -8.87 -5.34
CA ASP A 10 -7.57 -9.51 -6.55
C ASP A 10 -9.06 -9.84 -6.54
N GLU A 11 -9.74 -9.80 -5.39
CA GLU A 11 -11.15 -10.13 -5.29
C GLU A 11 -12.03 -8.93 -5.68
N PRO A 12 -12.85 -9.03 -6.74
CA PRO A 12 -13.66 -7.88 -7.16
C PRO A 12 -14.62 -7.38 -6.10
N ASP A 13 -15.21 -8.28 -5.33
CA ASP A 13 -16.15 -7.86 -4.28
C ASP A 13 -15.44 -7.05 -3.20
N ASP A 14 -14.24 -7.50 -2.81
CA ASP A 14 -13.46 -6.76 -1.83
C ASP A 14 -13.00 -5.42 -2.39
N GLN A 15 -12.62 -5.38 -3.66
CA GLN A 15 -12.25 -4.12 -4.31
C GLN A 15 -13.40 -3.12 -4.25
N PHE A 16 -14.62 -3.59 -4.55
CA PHE A 16 -15.79 -2.73 -4.51
C PHE A 16 -16.02 -2.16 -3.10
N LEU A 17 -15.96 -3.02 -2.09
CA LEU A 17 -16.21 -2.61 -0.71
C LEU A 17 -15.14 -1.65 -0.22
N VAL A 18 -13.87 -1.93 -0.52
CA VAL A 18 -12.77 -1.08 -0.10
C VAL A 18 -12.89 0.30 -0.77
N GLN A 19 -13.19 0.34 -2.06
CA GLN A 19 -13.33 1.60 -2.76
C GLN A 19 -14.47 2.42 -2.18
N ARG A 20 -15.60 1.77 -1.91
CA ARG A 20 -16.76 2.46 -1.32
C ARG A 20 -16.39 3.07 0.02
N GLU A 21 -15.63 2.34 0.83
CA GLU A 21 -15.26 2.80 2.17
C GLU A 21 -14.24 3.95 2.10
N LEU A 22 -13.28 3.84 1.21
CA LEU A 22 -12.28 4.90 1.08
C LEU A 22 -12.85 6.20 0.55
N LYS A 23 -13.95 6.13 -0.20
CA LYS A 23 -14.60 7.36 -0.67
C LYS A 23 -15.28 8.12 0.45
N LYS A 24 -15.43 7.54 1.62
CA LYS A 24 -15.98 8.24 2.78
C LYS A 24 -14.94 9.09 3.51
N LEU A 25 -13.69 9.05 3.09
CA LEU A 25 -12.67 9.90 3.70
C LEU A 25 -13.03 11.38 3.51
N ALA A 26 -12.66 12.20 4.50
CA ALA A 26 -13.02 13.61 4.51
C ALA A 26 -12.25 14.44 3.48
N PHE A 27 -11.31 13.86 2.78
CA PHE A 27 -10.51 14.51 1.75
C PHE A 27 -10.52 13.66 0.48
N PRO A 28 -10.26 14.26 -0.69
CA PRO A 28 -10.34 13.50 -1.94
C PRO A 28 -9.22 12.48 -2.06
N VAL A 29 -9.60 11.28 -2.48
CA VAL A 29 -8.63 10.22 -2.75
C VAL A 29 -8.95 9.58 -4.09
N GLN A 30 -7.90 9.13 -4.77
CA GLN A 30 -7.99 8.31 -5.94
C GLN A 30 -7.52 6.92 -5.56
N VAL A 31 -8.38 5.91 -5.76
CA VAL A 31 -8.05 4.54 -5.42
C VAL A 31 -7.74 3.77 -6.70
N ARG A 32 -6.59 3.11 -6.71
CA ARG A 32 -6.17 2.27 -7.82
C ARG A 32 -5.98 0.85 -7.31
N PHE A 33 -6.44 -0.11 -8.08
CA PHE A 33 -6.32 -1.52 -7.71
C PHE A 33 -5.35 -2.22 -8.64
N VAL A 34 -4.56 -3.12 -8.07
CA VAL A 34 -3.75 -4.08 -8.82
C VAL A 34 -4.09 -5.45 -8.28
N ASN A 35 -4.03 -6.47 -9.14
CA ASN A 35 -4.57 -7.79 -8.78
C ASN A 35 -3.57 -8.69 -8.12
N ASP A 36 -2.28 -8.45 -8.32
CA ASP A 36 -1.25 -9.33 -7.76
C ASP A 36 0.07 -8.58 -7.64
N GLY A 37 1.09 -9.28 -7.14
CA GLY A 37 2.40 -8.68 -6.93
C GLY A 37 3.07 -8.28 -8.23
N GLU A 38 2.88 -9.03 -9.31
CA GLU A 38 3.47 -8.69 -10.60
C GLU A 38 2.89 -7.40 -11.15
N GLN A 39 1.57 -7.25 -11.09
CA GLN A 39 0.94 -6.01 -11.51
C GLN A 39 1.39 -4.83 -10.65
N THR A 40 1.61 -5.07 -9.37
CA THR A 40 2.12 -4.03 -8.48
C THR A 40 3.51 -3.59 -8.93
N ILE A 41 4.38 -4.54 -9.23
CA ILE A 41 5.73 -4.23 -9.71
C ILE A 41 5.66 -3.47 -11.02
N ASP A 42 4.78 -3.88 -11.94
CA ASP A 42 4.61 -3.18 -13.21
C ASP A 42 4.19 -1.73 -12.98
N TYR A 43 3.24 -1.51 -12.09
CA TYR A 43 2.77 -0.16 -11.76
C TYR A 43 3.92 0.68 -11.20
N LEU A 44 4.62 0.16 -10.21
CA LEU A 44 5.70 0.90 -9.56
C LEU A 44 6.87 1.14 -10.50
N SER A 45 7.18 0.16 -11.34
CA SER A 45 8.25 0.31 -12.32
C SER A 45 7.93 1.40 -13.33
N ALA A 46 6.65 1.49 -13.72
CA ALA A 46 6.23 2.51 -14.67
C ALA A 46 6.42 3.91 -14.14
N LEU A 47 6.39 4.11 -12.83
CA LEU A 47 6.56 5.42 -12.23
C LEU A 47 7.94 6.04 -12.54
N ALA A 48 8.92 5.21 -12.84
CA ALA A 48 10.26 5.70 -13.17
C ALA A 48 10.38 6.22 -14.57
N ARG A 49 9.41 5.95 -15.45
CA ARG A 49 9.48 6.38 -16.84
C ARG A 49 9.06 7.84 -16.98
N PRO A 50 9.75 8.63 -17.81
CA PRO A 50 9.43 10.06 -17.94
C PRO A 50 8.02 10.32 -18.47
N ASP A 51 7.47 9.39 -19.27
CA ASP A 51 6.15 9.54 -19.87
C ASP A 51 5.04 8.89 -19.06
N CYS A 52 5.32 8.49 -17.83
CA CYS A 52 4.36 7.80 -17.00
C CYS A 52 3.17 8.70 -16.64
N GLN A 53 1.98 8.17 -16.90
CA GLN A 53 0.74 8.87 -16.55
C GLN A 53 0.15 8.38 -15.24
N PHE A 54 0.73 7.35 -14.62
CA PHE A 54 0.21 6.81 -13.38
C PHE A 54 0.52 7.76 -12.22
N PRO A 55 -0.45 8.01 -11.34
CA PRO A 55 -0.16 8.81 -10.15
C PRO A 55 0.72 8.02 -9.19
N LYS A 56 1.61 8.71 -8.53
CA LYS A 56 2.44 8.09 -7.51
C LYS A 56 1.60 7.82 -6.26
N PRO A 57 1.64 6.60 -5.72
CA PRO A 57 0.87 6.30 -4.51
C PRO A 57 1.41 7.04 -3.30
N ASP A 58 0.51 7.58 -2.50
CA ASP A 58 0.84 8.12 -1.18
C ASP A 58 0.77 7.03 -0.13
N LEU A 59 -0.08 6.05 -0.35
CA LEU A 59 -0.31 4.95 0.58
C LEU A 59 -0.59 3.69 -0.22
N MET A 60 -0.09 2.56 0.24
CA MET A 60 -0.26 1.30 -0.44
C MET A 60 -0.68 0.22 0.54
N PHE A 61 -1.71 -0.55 0.18
CA PHE A 61 -2.15 -1.71 0.94
C PHE A 61 -1.74 -2.97 0.20
N VAL A 62 -1.14 -3.91 0.91
CA VAL A 62 -0.62 -5.14 0.32
C VAL A 62 -1.10 -6.34 1.12
N ASP A 63 -1.66 -7.33 0.43
CA ASP A 63 -1.98 -8.62 1.02
C ASP A 63 -0.75 -9.53 0.89
N LEU A 64 -0.47 -10.31 1.93
CA LEU A 64 0.63 -11.27 1.85
C LEU A 64 0.32 -12.43 0.93
N LYS A 65 -0.94 -12.81 0.85
CA LYS A 65 -1.35 -13.94 0.02
C LYS A 65 -1.89 -13.45 -1.31
N MET A 66 -1.00 -13.37 -2.28
CA MET A 66 -1.38 -13.02 -3.64
C MET A 66 -0.83 -14.06 -4.60
N PRO A 67 -1.54 -14.31 -5.72
CA PRO A 67 -1.02 -15.24 -6.72
C PRO A 67 0.24 -14.68 -7.38
N ARG A 68 1.04 -15.57 -7.92
CA ARG A 68 2.28 -15.30 -8.66
C ARG A 68 3.39 -14.76 -7.81
N LEU A 69 3.22 -13.56 -7.25
CA LEU A 69 4.22 -12.95 -6.38
C LEU A 69 3.53 -12.55 -5.10
N ASN A 70 3.95 -13.11 -3.97
CA ASN A 70 3.30 -12.83 -2.71
C ASN A 70 3.77 -11.50 -2.12
N GLY A 71 3.12 -11.09 -1.01
CA GLY A 71 3.42 -9.80 -0.42
C GLY A 71 4.82 -9.67 0.14
N PHE A 72 5.39 -10.74 0.67
CA PHE A 72 6.78 -10.68 1.16
C PHE A 72 7.75 -10.43 0.02
N GLU A 73 7.54 -11.14 -1.10
CA GLU A 73 8.38 -10.96 -2.27
C GLU A 73 8.26 -9.56 -2.83
N LEU A 74 7.05 -9.00 -2.80
CA LEU A 74 6.83 -7.64 -3.24
C LEU A 74 7.54 -6.64 -2.34
N LEU A 75 7.45 -6.80 -1.02
CA LEU A 75 8.14 -5.91 -0.09
C LEU A 75 9.65 -5.96 -0.29
N GLU A 76 10.17 -7.15 -0.51
CA GLU A 76 11.61 -7.31 -0.77
C GLU A 76 12.02 -6.60 -2.05
N TRP A 77 11.22 -6.74 -3.10
CA TRP A 77 11.46 -6.07 -4.37
C TRP A 77 11.44 -4.54 -4.19
N MET A 78 10.45 -4.05 -3.44
CA MET A 78 10.34 -2.61 -3.19
C MET A 78 11.56 -2.07 -2.44
N ARG A 79 12.05 -2.82 -1.48
CA ARG A 79 13.23 -2.41 -0.73
C ARG A 79 14.45 -2.35 -1.63
N LYS A 80 14.63 -3.36 -2.48
CA LYS A 80 15.78 -3.41 -3.38
C LYS A 80 15.75 -2.29 -4.42
N HIS A 81 14.57 -1.84 -4.81
CA HIS A 81 14.43 -0.85 -5.86
C HIS A 81 14.15 0.56 -5.34
N GLY A 82 14.34 0.77 -4.06
CA GLY A 82 14.29 2.12 -3.49
C GLY A 82 12.91 2.68 -3.20
N PHE A 83 11.88 1.84 -3.19
CA PHE A 83 10.54 2.30 -2.85
C PHE A 83 10.27 2.30 -1.35
N CYS A 84 11.05 1.54 -0.60
CA CYS A 84 10.92 1.50 0.85
C CYS A 84 11.21 2.89 1.42
N GLY A 85 10.30 3.38 2.26
CA GLY A 85 10.43 4.72 2.81
C GLY A 85 9.96 5.82 1.88
N ARG A 86 9.58 5.48 0.67
CA ARG A 86 9.04 6.47 -0.27
C ARG A 86 7.55 6.36 -0.46
N ILE A 87 7.00 5.18 -0.20
CA ILE A 87 5.57 4.93 -0.26
C ILE A 87 5.21 4.26 1.04
N LEU A 88 4.26 4.84 1.77
CA LEU A 88 3.77 4.22 2.99
C LEU A 88 3.10 2.91 2.62
N THR A 89 3.55 1.82 3.21
CA THR A 89 3.10 0.48 2.87
C THR A 89 2.50 -0.19 4.09
N VAL A 90 1.25 -0.61 3.95
CA VAL A 90 0.50 -1.27 5.02
C VAL A 90 0.12 -2.66 4.55
N VAL A 91 0.53 -3.66 5.31
CA VAL A 91 0.16 -5.05 5.03
C VAL A 91 -1.19 -5.32 5.69
N VAL A 92 -2.11 -5.93 4.93
CA VAL A 92 -3.39 -6.40 5.46
C VAL A 92 -3.49 -7.88 5.15
N SER A 93 -3.42 -8.72 6.18
CA SER A 93 -3.32 -10.16 5.99
C SER A 93 -4.16 -10.90 7.01
N SER A 94 -4.66 -12.06 6.63
CA SER A 94 -5.37 -12.93 7.57
C SER A 94 -4.44 -13.61 8.57
N SER A 95 -3.13 -13.57 8.34
CA SER A 95 -2.17 -14.19 9.24
C SER A 95 -1.96 -13.32 10.48
N SER A 96 -2.08 -13.93 11.65
CA SER A 96 -1.76 -13.29 12.92
C SER A 96 -0.47 -13.86 13.54
N LEU A 97 0.29 -14.64 12.75
CA LEU A 97 1.53 -15.23 13.24
C LEU A 97 2.57 -14.15 13.45
N GLN A 98 3.18 -14.15 14.64
CA GLN A 98 4.18 -13.14 14.96
C GLN A 98 5.35 -13.16 13.99
N GLN A 99 5.74 -14.34 13.51
CA GLN A 99 6.83 -14.43 12.55
C GLN A 99 6.50 -13.72 11.23
N ASP A 100 5.25 -13.77 10.79
CA ASP A 100 4.86 -13.05 9.57
C ASP A 100 4.84 -11.55 9.79
N ILE A 101 4.37 -11.14 10.96
CA ILE A 101 4.33 -9.72 11.32
C ILE A 101 5.76 -9.17 11.37
N ASP A 102 6.64 -9.86 12.07
CA ASP A 102 8.03 -9.42 12.20
C ASP A 102 8.71 -9.35 10.85
N LYS A 103 8.48 -10.36 10.00
CA LYS A 103 9.09 -10.39 8.68
C LYS A 103 8.61 -9.23 7.81
N ALA A 104 7.33 -8.90 7.88
CA ALA A 104 6.80 -7.77 7.11
C ALA A 104 7.47 -6.45 7.51
N TYR A 105 7.60 -6.22 8.82
CA TYR A 105 8.27 -5.00 9.28
C TYR A 105 9.75 -5.00 8.92
N ASP A 106 10.40 -6.14 9.03
CA ASP A 106 11.82 -6.24 8.65
C ASP A 106 12.02 -5.93 7.17
N LEU A 107 11.03 -6.24 6.34
CA LEU A 107 11.10 -5.97 4.91
C LEU A 107 10.63 -4.56 4.55
N GLY A 108 10.24 -3.76 5.53
CA GLY A 108 9.96 -2.35 5.31
C GLY A 108 8.51 -1.92 5.39
N ALA A 109 7.62 -2.80 5.84
CA ALA A 109 6.22 -2.39 6.02
C ALA A 109 6.13 -1.33 7.12
N ASN A 110 5.24 -0.37 6.94
CA ASN A 110 5.01 0.68 7.92
C ASN A 110 3.96 0.28 8.94
N ALA A 111 3.09 -0.66 8.60
CA ALA A 111 2.09 -1.19 9.53
C ALA A 111 1.65 -2.56 9.05
N TYR A 112 1.15 -3.35 9.98
CA TYR A 112 0.61 -4.68 9.69
C TYR A 112 -0.74 -4.79 10.38
N LEU A 113 -1.77 -5.10 9.60
CA LEU A 113 -3.13 -5.22 10.10
C LEU A 113 -3.62 -6.62 9.82
N VAL A 114 -4.17 -7.26 10.85
CA VAL A 114 -4.77 -8.58 10.68
C VAL A 114 -6.20 -8.38 10.19
N LYS A 115 -6.55 -9.09 9.10
CA LYS A 115 -7.89 -8.97 8.53
C LYS A 115 -8.93 -9.45 9.54
N PRO A 116 -9.91 -8.61 9.87
CA PRO A 116 -11.03 -9.06 10.70
C PRO A 116 -11.88 -10.06 9.94
N ALA A 117 -12.56 -10.94 10.69
CA ALA A 117 -13.46 -11.92 10.08
C ALA A 117 -14.74 -11.26 9.53
N ASP A 118 -15.22 -10.23 10.19
CA ASP A 118 -16.42 -9.51 9.77
C ASP A 118 -16.11 -8.61 8.59
N PRO A 119 -16.85 -8.74 7.47
CA PRO A 119 -16.58 -7.92 6.29
C PRO A 119 -16.69 -6.42 6.53
N GLU A 120 -17.59 -5.98 7.41
CA GLU A 120 -17.71 -4.56 7.72
C GLU A 120 -16.51 -4.04 8.49
N ASP A 121 -16.01 -4.84 9.42
CA ASP A 121 -14.80 -4.46 10.15
C ASP A 121 -13.59 -4.48 9.22
N TYR A 122 -13.57 -5.40 8.27
CA TYR A 122 -12.50 -5.49 7.30
C TYR A 122 -12.36 -4.18 6.50
N VAL A 123 -13.47 -3.66 5.98
CA VAL A 123 -13.39 -2.45 5.16
C VAL A 123 -13.13 -1.21 6.01
N ARG A 124 -13.54 -1.21 7.28
CA ARG A 124 -13.25 -0.08 8.17
C ARG A 124 -11.76 0.10 8.41
N VAL A 125 -11.00 -1.00 8.37
CA VAL A 125 -9.56 -0.94 8.55
C VAL A 125 -8.93 -0.04 7.47
N PHE A 126 -9.41 -0.14 6.24
CA PHE A 126 -8.88 0.68 5.16
C PHE A 126 -9.17 2.15 5.39
N ARG A 127 -10.39 2.48 5.81
CA ARG A 127 -10.74 3.88 6.05
C ARG A 127 -9.98 4.46 7.24
N ALA A 128 -9.94 3.71 8.35
CA ALA A 128 -9.23 4.19 9.54
C ALA A 128 -7.76 4.41 9.25
N THR A 129 -7.15 3.50 8.48
CA THR A 129 -5.74 3.60 8.12
C THR A 129 -5.51 4.79 7.20
N GLY A 130 -6.39 4.99 6.23
CA GLY A 130 -6.30 6.14 5.35
C GLY A 130 -6.43 7.46 6.11
N GLU A 131 -7.37 7.52 7.04
CA GLU A 131 -7.52 8.70 7.86
C GLU A 131 -6.26 8.99 8.68
N PHE A 132 -5.68 7.96 9.27
CA PHE A 132 -4.50 8.15 10.09
C PHE A 132 -3.30 8.58 9.27
N PHE A 133 -2.96 7.80 8.24
CA PHE A 133 -1.72 8.05 7.50
C PHE A 133 -1.80 9.25 6.57
N LEU A 134 -2.96 9.54 6.01
CA LEU A 134 -3.10 10.63 5.06
C LEU A 134 -3.73 11.87 5.68
N GLY A 135 -4.51 11.70 6.76
CA GLY A 135 -5.22 12.81 7.37
C GLY A 135 -4.59 13.34 8.65
N CYS A 136 -3.92 12.48 9.42
CA CYS A 136 -3.43 12.86 10.74
C CYS A 136 -1.92 12.84 10.84
N ALA A 137 -1.28 11.78 10.34
CA ALA A 137 0.15 11.62 10.51
C ALA A 137 0.92 12.59 9.63
N ARG A 138 2.04 13.07 10.15
CA ARG A 138 2.98 13.85 9.34
C ARG A 138 3.96 12.87 8.71
N GLN A 139 4.27 13.10 7.46
CA GLN A 139 5.10 12.20 6.71
C GLN A 139 6.39 12.87 6.32
N PRO A 140 7.47 12.11 6.18
CA PRO A 140 8.72 12.67 5.68
C PRO A 140 8.54 13.11 4.24
N SER A 141 9.47 13.91 3.75
CA SER A 141 9.44 14.36 2.37
C SER A 141 9.90 13.23 1.47
N LEU A 142 8.98 12.35 1.12
CA LEU A 142 9.32 11.12 0.41
C LEU A 142 9.87 11.37 -0.98
N LEU A 143 9.46 12.46 -1.58
CA LEU A 143 9.85 12.76 -2.94
C LEU A 143 11.18 13.44 -3.05
N LYS A 144 11.72 13.97 -1.97
CA LYS A 144 13.03 14.54 -2.01
C LYS A 144 14.02 13.44 -2.10
N GLY A 145 14.72 13.43 -3.16
CA GLY A 145 15.61 12.35 -3.43
C GLY A 145 16.53 12.08 -2.30
N ARG A 146 16.41 10.94 -1.74
CA ARG A 146 17.37 10.49 -0.79
C ARG A 146 18.70 10.35 -1.46
N GLY A 147 18.66 10.30 -2.74
CA GLY A 147 19.88 10.21 -3.49
C GLY A 147 20.76 11.39 -3.33
N ASN A 148 20.20 12.49 -2.93
CA ASN A 148 21.04 13.58 -2.73
C ASN A 148 21.63 13.59 -1.41
N GLY A 149 21.68 12.47 -0.83
CA GLY A 149 22.15 12.34 0.49
C GLY A 149 23.39 13.13 0.74
N GLY A 150 24.02 13.46 -0.24
CA GLY A 150 25.18 14.26 -0.04
C GLY A 150 24.87 15.63 0.41
N GLN A 151 23.67 15.97 0.45
CA GLN A 151 23.47 17.27 0.85
C GLN A 151 22.75 17.41 2.02
#